data_de9c7b7ecffb5fb01a0407041f912891
#
_entry.id   de9c7b7ecffb5fb01a0407041f912891
#
_cell.length_a   1.000
_cell.length_b   1.000
_cell.length_c   1.000
_cell.angle_alpha   90.00
_cell.angle_beta   90.00
_cell.angle_gamma   90.00
#
_symmetry.space_group_name_H-M   'P 1'
#
loop_
_entity.id
_entity.type
_entity.pdbx_description
1 polymer ?
#
loop_
_entity_poly.entity_id
_entity_poly.type
_entity_poly.pdbx_seq_one_letter_code
_entity_poly.pdbx_strand_id
1 'polypeptide(L)'
;VNEYAEEVGVTPVPFTEMVYMEDEDRYEETAKLPEGAKVRKISGTQVREDYLAKGVPLPEWFSRPEVAKILAESFPPPHRQGVCLWFTGLSGSGKSTVAEHLVNQLLESGRSVTVLDGDVVRTHLSKGLGFSKEDRDINIRRIGFVAAEIVRHGGIVICAAISPYRATRQNVRNMVGNGFMEIHMATPLEVCEERDVKGLYAM
;
A
#
# COMPACT_ATOMS: atom_id res chain seq x y z
N VAL A 1 14.23 4.19 33.14
CA VAL A 1 14.74 2.85 32.76
C VAL A 1 15.77 2.38 33.77
N ASN A 2 16.75 3.21 34.16
CA ASN A 2 17.79 2.84 35.13
C ASN A 2 17.22 2.46 36.52
N GLU A 3 16.16 3.12 36.96
CA GLU A 3 15.49 2.92 38.25
C GLU A 3 14.91 1.50 38.44
N TYR A 4 14.47 0.87 37.31
CA TYR A 4 13.86 -0.45 37.31
C TYR A 4 14.75 -1.53 36.68
N ALA A 5 16.00 -1.23 36.36
CA ALA A 5 16.90 -2.12 35.63
C ALA A 5 17.15 -3.43 36.39
N GLU A 6 17.35 -3.35 37.70
CA GLU A 6 17.57 -4.52 38.57
C GLU A 6 16.32 -5.38 38.69
N GLU A 7 15.13 -4.75 38.83
CA GLU A 7 13.86 -5.44 38.95
C GLU A 7 13.50 -6.24 37.66
N VAL A 8 13.82 -5.67 36.52
CA VAL A 8 13.51 -6.27 35.18
C VAL A 8 14.64 -7.18 34.70
N GLY A 9 15.80 -7.18 35.37
CA GLY A 9 16.97 -8.00 35.02
C GLY A 9 17.65 -7.57 33.70
N VAL A 10 17.64 -6.27 33.37
CA VAL A 10 18.29 -5.70 32.18
C VAL A 10 19.38 -4.72 32.56
N THR A 11 20.43 -4.65 31.75
CA THR A 11 21.49 -3.64 31.88
C THR A 11 21.28 -2.55 30.84
N PRO A 12 20.84 -1.33 31.21
CA PRO A 12 20.71 -0.23 30.27
C PRO A 12 22.07 0.21 29.75
N VAL A 13 22.22 0.25 28.43
CA VAL A 13 23.41 0.81 27.79
C VAL A 13 23.03 2.16 27.19
N PRO A 14 23.43 3.30 27.81
CA PRO A 14 23.11 4.60 27.24
C PRO A 14 23.94 4.85 25.99
N PHE A 15 23.29 5.28 24.93
CA PHE A 15 23.95 5.78 23.72
C PHE A 15 23.88 7.30 23.71
N THR A 16 25.00 7.94 23.47
CA THR A 16 25.09 9.37 23.23
C THR A 16 24.73 9.68 21.80
N GLU A 17 24.15 10.85 21.54
CA GLU A 17 23.84 11.28 20.19
C GLU A 17 25.13 11.54 19.41
N MET A 18 25.25 10.89 18.26
CA MET A 18 26.37 11.02 17.33
C MET A 18 25.98 11.91 16.15
N VAL A 19 26.87 12.78 15.74
CA VAL A 19 26.74 13.62 14.55
C VAL A 19 27.94 13.46 13.63
N TYR A 20 27.73 13.67 12.34
CA TYR A 20 28.82 13.60 11.37
C TYR A 20 29.50 14.96 11.26
N MET A 21 30.82 14.98 11.39
CA MET A 21 31.68 16.15 11.21
C MET A 21 32.18 16.22 9.78
N GLU A 22 31.79 17.26 9.01
CA GLU A 22 32.16 17.41 7.61
C GLU A 22 33.66 17.58 7.41
N ASP A 23 34.29 18.36 8.27
CA ASP A 23 35.71 18.75 8.12
C ASP A 23 36.67 17.60 8.47
N GLU A 24 36.21 16.60 9.22
CA GLU A 24 37.04 15.47 9.68
C GLU A 24 36.61 14.11 9.16
N ASP A 25 35.52 14.06 8.36
CA ASP A 25 34.95 12.82 7.75
C ASP A 25 34.74 11.69 8.78
N ARG A 26 34.23 12.05 9.97
CA ARG A 26 33.98 11.09 11.04
C ARG A 26 32.77 11.45 11.88
N TYR A 27 32.26 10.46 12.61
CA TYR A 27 31.25 10.67 13.64
C TYR A 27 31.87 11.04 14.98
N GLU A 28 31.24 11.99 15.68
CA GLU A 28 31.64 12.38 17.04
C GLU A 28 30.40 12.56 17.91
N GLU A 29 30.56 12.34 19.22
CA GLU A 29 29.53 12.61 20.21
C GLU A 29 29.22 14.11 20.26
N THR A 30 27.94 14.47 20.30
CA THR A 30 27.50 15.88 20.35
C THR A 30 28.13 16.65 21.52
N ALA A 31 28.37 15.95 22.64
CA ALA A 31 29.00 16.54 23.84
C ALA A 31 30.51 16.86 23.68
N LYS A 32 31.18 16.31 22.67
CA LYS A 32 32.63 16.46 22.41
C LYS A 32 32.94 17.36 21.23
N LEU A 33 31.93 17.98 20.63
CA LEU A 33 32.11 18.82 19.46
C LEU A 33 32.93 20.07 19.76
N PRO A 34 33.93 20.42 18.94
CA PRO A 34 34.60 21.71 19.04
C PRO A 34 33.67 22.86 18.71
N GLU A 35 33.93 24.02 19.30
CA GLU A 35 33.16 25.23 19.05
C GLU A 35 33.27 25.63 17.56
N GLY A 36 32.11 25.76 16.87
CA GLY A 36 32.04 26.10 15.43
C GLY A 36 32.20 24.92 14.48
N ALA A 37 32.20 23.68 14.96
CA ALA A 37 32.27 22.50 14.10
C ALA A 37 31.07 22.43 13.10
N LYS A 38 31.39 22.17 11.83
CA LYS A 38 30.36 21.91 10.81
C LYS A 38 29.86 20.47 10.92
N VAL A 39 28.60 20.32 11.28
CA VAL A 39 27.99 19.00 11.47
C VAL A 39 26.82 18.78 10.54
N ARG A 40 26.63 17.52 10.13
CA ARG A 40 25.45 17.04 9.43
C ARG A 40 24.69 16.04 10.30
N LYS A 41 23.37 16.10 10.16
CA LYS A 41 22.46 15.20 10.85
C LYS A 41 21.28 14.91 9.93
N ILE A 42 20.87 13.66 9.84
CA ILE A 42 19.62 13.25 9.19
C ILE A 42 18.77 12.53 10.23
N SER A 43 17.55 13.00 10.43
CA SER A 43 16.58 12.34 11.31
C SER A 43 15.95 11.14 10.64
N GLY A 44 15.41 10.19 11.41
CA GLY A 44 14.67 9.06 10.87
C GLY A 44 13.46 9.48 10.01
N THR A 45 12.84 10.62 10.31
CA THR A 45 11.76 11.20 9.50
C THR A 45 12.28 11.67 8.14
N GLN A 46 13.39 12.39 8.11
CA GLN A 46 14.03 12.80 6.86
C GLN A 46 14.47 11.61 6.01
N VAL A 47 15.02 10.55 6.63
CA VAL A 47 15.33 9.31 5.90
C VAL A 47 14.11 8.79 5.16
N ARG A 48 12.95 8.71 5.83
CA ARG A 48 11.72 8.20 5.21
C ARG A 48 11.13 9.14 4.16
N GLU A 49 11.04 10.43 4.45
CA GLU A 49 10.28 11.40 3.65
C GLU A 49 11.10 12.04 2.54
N ASP A 50 12.37 12.35 2.80
CA ASP A 50 13.21 13.06 1.85
C ASP A 50 14.05 12.14 0.96
N TYR A 51 14.40 10.95 1.44
CA TYR A 51 15.20 10.00 0.69
C TYR A 51 14.37 8.81 0.19
N LEU A 52 13.87 7.94 1.07
CA LEU A 52 13.22 6.71 0.67
C LEU A 52 11.92 6.95 -0.11
N ALA A 53 11.04 7.84 0.38
CA ALA A 53 9.78 8.15 -0.30
C ALA A 53 9.99 8.81 -1.67
N LYS A 54 11.10 9.54 -1.86
CA LYS A 54 11.43 10.19 -3.14
C LYS A 54 12.32 9.30 -4.04
N GLY A 55 12.77 8.15 -3.55
CA GLY A 55 13.70 7.28 -4.26
C GLY A 55 15.10 7.88 -4.41
N VAL A 56 15.48 8.81 -3.54
CA VAL A 56 16.81 9.44 -3.51
C VAL A 56 17.74 8.56 -2.68
N PRO A 57 18.95 8.26 -3.17
CA PRO A 57 19.91 7.46 -2.41
C PRO A 57 20.32 8.18 -1.11
N LEU A 58 20.48 7.39 -0.03
CA LEU A 58 21.04 7.91 1.21
C LEU A 58 22.51 8.29 1.01
N PRO A 59 22.97 9.39 1.62
CA PRO A 59 24.38 9.79 1.52
C PRO A 59 25.31 8.73 2.14
N GLU A 60 26.47 8.50 1.54
CA GLU A 60 27.45 7.51 2.00
C GLU A 60 27.98 7.80 3.41
N TRP A 61 28.08 9.07 3.77
CA TRP A 61 28.46 9.47 5.13
C TRP A 61 27.40 9.08 6.17
N PHE A 62 26.12 8.92 5.77
CA PHE A 62 25.03 8.57 6.69
C PHE A 62 24.82 7.06 6.81
N SER A 63 24.95 6.33 5.72
CA SER A 63 24.69 4.90 5.68
C SER A 63 25.61 4.18 4.70
N ARG A 64 26.06 2.99 5.07
CA ARG A 64 26.83 2.13 4.15
C ARG A 64 26.01 1.81 2.91
N PRO A 65 26.63 1.70 1.71
CA PRO A 65 25.91 1.45 0.46
C PRO A 65 25.02 0.21 0.49
N GLU A 66 25.46 -0.87 1.15
CA GLU A 66 24.71 -2.11 1.26
C GLU A 66 23.44 -1.92 2.11
N VAL A 67 23.55 -1.17 3.21
CA VAL A 67 22.42 -0.86 4.10
C VAL A 67 21.45 0.09 3.40
N ALA A 68 21.95 1.11 2.70
CA ALA A 68 21.15 2.04 1.91
C ALA A 68 20.34 1.30 0.82
N LYS A 69 20.96 0.32 0.15
CA LYS A 69 20.27 -0.54 -0.83
C LYS A 69 19.15 -1.37 -0.20
N ILE A 70 19.41 -2.04 0.92
CA ILE A 70 18.39 -2.82 1.64
C ILE A 70 17.23 -1.93 2.09
N LEU A 71 17.51 -0.73 2.59
CA LEU A 71 16.48 0.23 2.98
C LEU A 71 15.63 0.69 1.79
N ALA A 72 16.25 0.98 0.65
CA ALA A 72 15.54 1.37 -0.58
C ALA A 72 14.65 0.23 -1.13
N GLU A 73 15.07 -1.03 -1.01
CA GLU A 73 14.29 -2.21 -1.38
C GLU A 73 13.13 -2.45 -0.41
N SER A 74 13.37 -2.27 0.91
CA SER A 74 12.36 -2.50 1.95
C SER A 74 11.32 -1.38 2.04
N PHE A 75 11.67 -0.17 1.65
CA PHE A 75 10.82 1.02 1.67
C PHE A 75 10.78 1.69 0.28
N PRO A 76 10.20 1.01 -0.72
CA PRO A 76 10.15 1.57 -2.07
C PRO A 76 9.30 2.84 -2.11
N PRO A 77 9.63 3.80 -3.00
CA PRO A 77 8.87 5.02 -3.15
C PRO A 77 7.41 4.75 -3.57
N PRO A 78 6.46 5.66 -3.30
CA PRO A 78 5.02 5.45 -3.50
C PRO A 78 4.65 4.90 -4.89
N HIS A 79 5.33 5.35 -5.95
CA HIS A 79 5.10 4.88 -7.32
C HIS A 79 5.52 3.42 -7.57
N ARG A 80 6.27 2.80 -6.63
CA ARG A 80 6.66 1.38 -6.66
C ARG A 80 5.96 0.53 -5.61
N GLN A 81 5.16 1.14 -4.74
CA GLN A 81 4.36 0.42 -3.76
C GLN A 81 3.20 -0.32 -4.43
N GLY A 82 2.69 -1.33 -3.75
CA GLY A 82 1.48 -2.02 -4.18
C GLY A 82 0.25 -1.13 -4.04
N VAL A 83 -0.71 -1.28 -4.96
CA VAL A 83 -1.96 -0.52 -4.95
C VAL A 83 -3.15 -1.40 -5.32
N CYS A 84 -4.27 -1.19 -4.65
CA CYS A 84 -5.56 -1.77 -4.98
C CYS A 84 -6.48 -0.69 -5.52
N LEU A 85 -6.87 -0.81 -6.79
CA LEU A 85 -7.91 -0.01 -7.42
C LEU A 85 -9.24 -0.76 -7.30
N TRP A 86 -10.06 -0.34 -6.35
CA TRP A 86 -11.33 -0.98 -6.03
C TRP A 86 -12.49 -0.27 -6.70
N PHE A 87 -12.95 -0.84 -7.82
CA PHE A 87 -14.13 -0.32 -8.53
C PHE A 87 -15.41 -0.85 -7.90
N THR A 88 -16.30 0.05 -7.51
CA THR A 88 -17.66 -0.25 -7.03
C THR A 88 -18.69 0.46 -7.89
N GLY A 89 -19.92 -0.02 -7.91
CA GLY A 89 -21.03 0.52 -8.71
C GLY A 89 -21.94 -0.57 -9.24
N LEU A 90 -23.04 -0.20 -9.84
CA LEU A 90 -24.09 -1.07 -10.34
C LEU A 90 -23.61 -2.03 -11.44
N SER A 91 -24.34 -3.10 -11.72
CA SER A 91 -24.14 -3.89 -12.95
C SER A 91 -24.31 -2.98 -14.16
N GLY A 92 -23.54 -3.19 -15.22
CA GLY A 92 -23.62 -2.31 -16.41
C GLY A 92 -22.98 -0.92 -16.24
N SER A 93 -22.43 -0.55 -15.05
CA SER A 93 -21.82 0.78 -14.83
C SER A 93 -20.47 1.00 -15.53
N GLY A 94 -19.89 -0.01 -16.18
CA GLY A 94 -18.62 0.11 -16.92
C GLY A 94 -17.37 -0.23 -16.10
N LYS A 95 -17.48 -0.86 -14.93
CA LYS A 95 -16.34 -1.25 -14.10
C LYS A 95 -15.29 -2.07 -14.85
N SER A 96 -15.70 -3.14 -15.50
CA SER A 96 -14.80 -4.04 -16.23
C SER A 96 -14.17 -3.34 -17.43
N THR A 97 -14.94 -2.52 -18.18
CA THR A 97 -14.43 -1.76 -19.33
C THR A 97 -13.32 -0.79 -18.94
N VAL A 98 -13.51 -0.03 -17.84
CA VAL A 98 -12.48 0.89 -17.33
C VAL A 98 -11.29 0.11 -16.76
N ALA A 99 -11.56 -1.01 -16.08
CA ALA A 99 -10.50 -1.89 -15.57
C ALA A 99 -9.60 -2.41 -16.71
N GLU A 100 -10.16 -2.91 -17.80
CA GLU A 100 -9.42 -3.39 -18.98
C GLU A 100 -8.54 -2.29 -19.60
N HIS A 101 -9.11 -1.07 -19.74
CA HIS A 101 -8.34 0.05 -20.27
C HIS A 101 -7.15 0.41 -19.38
N LEU A 102 -7.33 0.45 -18.06
CA LEU A 102 -6.27 0.71 -17.09
C LEU A 102 -5.21 -0.39 -17.08
N VAL A 103 -5.59 -1.66 -17.25
CA VAL A 103 -4.64 -2.77 -17.38
C VAL A 103 -3.64 -2.50 -18.49
N ASN A 104 -4.11 -2.12 -19.68
CA ASN A 104 -3.25 -1.84 -20.81
C ASN A 104 -2.26 -0.70 -20.51
N GLN A 105 -2.75 0.41 -19.95
CA GLN A 105 -1.89 1.55 -19.58
C GLN A 105 -0.83 1.19 -18.53
N LEU A 106 -1.21 0.39 -17.53
CA LEU A 106 -0.29 -0.03 -16.48
C LEU A 106 0.77 -1.00 -17.01
N LEU A 107 0.40 -1.93 -17.90
CA LEU A 107 1.33 -2.84 -18.56
C LEU A 107 2.31 -2.07 -19.46
N GLU A 108 1.86 -1.07 -20.21
CA GLU A 108 2.72 -0.18 -21.00
C GLU A 108 3.69 0.60 -20.13
N SER A 109 3.33 0.92 -18.88
CA SER A 109 4.23 1.54 -17.90
C SER A 109 5.21 0.56 -17.23
N GLY A 110 5.22 -0.71 -17.65
CA GLY A 110 6.09 -1.76 -17.11
C GLY A 110 5.63 -2.33 -15.75
N ARG A 111 4.38 -2.10 -15.33
CA ARG A 111 3.83 -2.62 -14.07
C ARG A 111 2.95 -3.86 -14.32
N SER A 112 3.23 -4.94 -13.61
CA SER A 112 2.35 -6.12 -13.60
C SER A 112 1.06 -5.82 -12.85
N VAL A 113 -0.08 -6.27 -13.39
CA VAL A 113 -1.41 -6.01 -12.84
C VAL A 113 -2.19 -7.31 -12.71
N THR A 114 -2.83 -7.50 -11.56
CA THR A 114 -3.80 -8.59 -11.35
C THR A 114 -5.22 -8.01 -11.42
N VAL A 115 -6.10 -8.65 -12.16
CA VAL A 115 -7.52 -8.28 -12.21
C VAL A 115 -8.35 -9.30 -11.46
N LEU A 116 -9.13 -8.82 -10.49
CA LEU A 116 -10.12 -9.60 -9.75
C LEU A 116 -11.52 -9.12 -10.15
N ASP A 117 -11.99 -9.62 -11.29
CA ASP A 117 -13.36 -9.37 -11.73
C ASP A 117 -14.35 -10.25 -10.95
N GLY A 118 -15.52 -9.70 -10.63
CA GLY A 118 -16.50 -10.36 -9.78
C GLY A 118 -16.99 -11.71 -10.32
N ASP A 119 -17.05 -11.90 -11.63
CA ASP A 119 -17.50 -13.16 -12.25
C ASP A 119 -16.39 -14.22 -12.22
N VAL A 120 -15.17 -13.84 -12.56
CA VAL A 120 -14.00 -14.71 -12.48
C VAL A 120 -13.77 -15.19 -11.05
N VAL A 121 -13.87 -14.26 -10.07
CA VAL A 121 -13.76 -14.59 -8.67
C VAL A 121 -14.84 -15.56 -8.19
N ARG A 122 -16.08 -15.40 -8.65
CA ARG A 122 -17.15 -16.34 -8.30
C ARG A 122 -16.90 -17.73 -8.82
N THR A 123 -16.28 -17.86 -9.97
CA THR A 123 -15.94 -19.16 -10.55
C THR A 123 -14.83 -19.88 -9.77
N HIS A 124 -13.78 -19.17 -9.37
CA HIS A 124 -12.56 -19.78 -8.83
C HIS A 124 -12.43 -19.66 -7.31
N LEU A 125 -12.74 -18.50 -6.75
CA LEU A 125 -12.50 -18.20 -5.33
C LEU A 125 -13.76 -18.35 -4.46
N SER A 126 -14.93 -18.09 -5.05
CA SER A 126 -16.21 -18.02 -4.31
C SER A 126 -17.27 -18.97 -4.88
N LYS A 127 -16.85 -20.09 -5.47
CA LYS A 127 -17.75 -21.13 -5.98
C LYS A 127 -18.65 -21.63 -4.83
N GLY A 128 -19.96 -21.68 -5.09
CA GLY A 128 -20.96 -22.12 -4.13
C GLY A 128 -21.59 -21.00 -3.29
N LEU A 129 -21.09 -19.76 -3.35
CA LEU A 129 -21.76 -18.61 -2.74
C LEU A 129 -22.97 -18.17 -3.61
N GLY A 130 -24.10 -17.88 -2.95
CA GLY A 130 -25.29 -17.30 -3.56
C GLY A 130 -25.23 -15.78 -3.65
N PHE A 131 -26.42 -15.15 -3.60
CA PHE A 131 -26.57 -13.69 -3.68
C PHE A 131 -27.22 -13.09 -2.42
N SER A 132 -27.30 -13.85 -1.31
CA SER A 132 -27.70 -13.32 -0.04
C SER A 132 -26.74 -12.19 0.40
N LYS A 133 -27.14 -11.39 1.35
CA LYS A 133 -26.27 -10.35 1.89
C LYS A 133 -25.01 -10.96 2.47
N GLU A 134 -25.13 -12.04 3.20
CA GLU A 134 -24.04 -12.78 3.83
C GLU A 134 -23.06 -13.33 2.78
N ASP A 135 -23.56 -13.95 1.72
CA ASP A 135 -22.73 -14.47 0.63
C ASP A 135 -22.01 -13.36 -0.12
N ARG A 136 -22.68 -12.23 -0.35
CA ARG A 136 -22.03 -11.05 -0.96
C ARG A 136 -20.92 -10.51 -0.06
N ASP A 137 -21.14 -10.43 1.24
CA ASP A 137 -20.13 -9.97 2.20
C ASP A 137 -18.95 -10.92 2.27
N ILE A 138 -19.17 -12.23 2.26
CA ILE A 138 -18.11 -13.25 2.23
C ILE A 138 -17.30 -13.11 0.94
N ASN A 139 -17.96 -12.99 -0.21
CA ASN A 139 -17.29 -12.84 -1.50
C ASN A 139 -16.38 -11.61 -1.52
N ILE A 140 -16.88 -10.46 -1.07
CA ILE A 140 -16.11 -9.21 -1.05
C ILE A 140 -14.93 -9.29 -0.09
N ARG A 141 -15.07 -9.93 1.08
CA ARG A 141 -13.95 -10.15 2.01
C ARG A 141 -12.89 -11.07 1.43
N ARG A 142 -13.26 -12.12 0.70
CA ARG A 142 -12.32 -13.01 0.00
C ARG A 142 -11.51 -12.27 -1.06
N ILE A 143 -12.18 -11.44 -1.89
CA ILE A 143 -11.52 -10.57 -2.86
C ILE A 143 -10.56 -9.63 -2.13
N GLY A 144 -11.02 -9.00 -1.05
CA GLY A 144 -10.23 -8.06 -0.25
C GLY A 144 -8.99 -8.70 0.36
N PHE A 145 -9.08 -9.93 0.85
CA PHE A 145 -7.93 -10.68 1.36
C PHE A 145 -6.87 -10.92 0.26
N VAL A 146 -7.28 -11.41 -0.89
CA VAL A 146 -6.35 -11.63 -2.01
C VAL A 146 -5.73 -10.31 -2.48
N ALA A 147 -6.54 -9.24 -2.56
CA ALA A 147 -6.05 -7.92 -2.92
C ALA A 147 -5.01 -7.40 -1.91
N ALA A 148 -5.24 -7.59 -0.62
CA ALA A 148 -4.31 -7.18 0.43
C ALA A 148 -2.96 -7.91 0.32
N GLU A 149 -2.96 -9.22 0.02
CA GLU A 149 -1.73 -9.99 -0.19
C GLU A 149 -0.95 -9.48 -1.41
N ILE A 150 -1.63 -9.21 -2.53
CA ILE A 150 -0.99 -8.66 -3.73
C ILE A 150 -0.35 -7.29 -3.44
N VAL A 151 -1.07 -6.40 -2.77
CA VAL A 151 -0.58 -5.06 -2.40
C VAL A 151 0.61 -5.15 -1.44
N ARG A 152 0.56 -6.04 -0.45
CA ARG A 152 1.66 -6.26 0.51
C ARG A 152 2.97 -6.64 -0.18
N HIS A 153 2.88 -7.36 -1.29
CA HIS A 153 4.03 -7.76 -2.11
C HIS A 153 4.37 -6.78 -3.24
N GLY A 154 3.88 -5.53 -3.16
CA GLY A 154 4.20 -4.48 -4.12
C GLY A 154 3.45 -4.57 -5.46
N GLY A 155 2.49 -5.49 -5.59
CA GLY A 155 1.70 -5.69 -6.80
C GLY A 155 0.57 -4.67 -6.96
N ILE A 156 0.12 -4.48 -8.20
CA ILE A 156 -1.09 -3.72 -8.52
C ILE A 156 -2.24 -4.71 -8.69
N VAL A 157 -3.37 -4.44 -8.04
CA VAL A 157 -4.59 -5.20 -8.22
C VAL A 157 -5.76 -4.29 -8.55
N ILE A 158 -6.51 -4.66 -9.57
CA ILE A 158 -7.78 -4.02 -9.95
C ILE A 158 -8.91 -4.96 -9.56
N CYS A 159 -9.77 -4.51 -8.66
CA CYS A 159 -10.96 -5.25 -8.23
C CYS A 159 -12.21 -4.62 -8.86
N ALA A 160 -12.93 -5.36 -9.68
CA ALA A 160 -14.17 -4.90 -10.33
C ALA A 160 -15.36 -5.69 -9.78
N ALA A 161 -15.97 -5.21 -8.69
CA ALA A 161 -17.11 -5.86 -8.05
C ALA A 161 -18.19 -4.85 -7.64
N ILE A 162 -19.45 -5.26 -7.63
CA ILE A 162 -20.57 -4.38 -7.22
C ILE A 162 -20.36 -3.86 -5.82
N SER A 163 -19.95 -4.72 -4.85
CA SER A 163 -19.63 -4.41 -3.46
C SER A 163 -20.56 -3.37 -2.81
N PRO A 164 -21.87 -3.68 -2.67
CA PRO A 164 -22.88 -2.65 -2.36
C PRO A 164 -22.78 -2.12 -0.93
N TYR A 165 -22.26 -2.90 0.01
CA TYR A 165 -22.31 -2.57 1.43
C TYR A 165 -21.07 -1.80 1.88
N ARG A 166 -21.27 -0.59 2.39
CA ARG A 166 -20.19 0.31 2.85
C ARG A 166 -19.33 -0.33 3.93
N ALA A 167 -19.97 -1.03 4.91
CA ALA A 167 -19.24 -1.67 5.99
C ALA A 167 -18.23 -2.71 5.48
N THR A 168 -18.62 -3.50 4.47
CA THR A 168 -17.76 -4.53 3.88
C THR A 168 -16.61 -3.90 3.09
N ARG A 169 -16.87 -2.82 2.33
CA ARG A 169 -15.80 -2.06 1.66
C ARG A 169 -14.83 -1.43 2.65
N GLN A 170 -15.34 -0.93 3.80
CA GLN A 170 -14.47 -0.40 4.85
C GLN A 170 -13.59 -1.50 5.47
N ASN A 171 -14.11 -2.72 5.65
CA ASN A 171 -13.30 -3.85 6.10
C ASN A 171 -12.18 -4.16 5.11
N VAL A 172 -12.47 -4.15 3.82
CA VAL A 172 -11.45 -4.34 2.77
C VAL A 172 -10.41 -3.23 2.79
N ARG A 173 -10.83 -1.98 2.91
CA ARG A 173 -9.92 -0.82 3.07
C ARG A 173 -8.96 -1.03 4.24
N ASN A 174 -9.46 -1.50 5.38
CA ASN A 174 -8.63 -1.77 6.56
C ASN A 174 -7.64 -2.94 6.34
N MET A 175 -8.03 -3.96 5.56
CA MET A 175 -7.14 -5.08 5.21
C MET A 175 -6.00 -4.66 4.29
N VAL A 176 -6.30 -3.85 3.27
CA VAL A 176 -5.33 -3.39 2.28
C VAL A 176 -4.45 -2.25 2.82
N GLY A 177 -5.01 -1.37 3.65
CA GLY A 177 -4.29 -0.23 4.22
C GLY A 177 -4.10 0.93 3.23
N ASN A 178 -2.94 1.57 3.30
CA ASN A 178 -2.64 2.82 2.57
C ASN A 178 -2.69 2.69 1.04
N GLY A 179 -2.53 1.48 0.50
CA GLY A 179 -2.62 1.23 -0.95
C GLY A 179 -4.05 1.12 -1.49
N PHE A 180 -5.10 1.30 -0.69
CA PHE A 180 -6.49 1.14 -1.12
C PHE A 180 -7.08 2.41 -1.70
N MET A 181 -7.49 2.35 -2.98
CA MET A 181 -8.21 3.41 -3.68
C MET A 181 -9.60 2.92 -4.10
N GLU A 182 -10.65 3.48 -3.51
CA GLU A 182 -12.04 3.18 -3.87
C GLU A 182 -12.51 4.13 -4.98
N ILE A 183 -13.00 3.55 -6.08
CA ILE A 183 -13.46 4.27 -7.26
C ILE A 183 -14.93 3.90 -7.48
N HIS A 184 -15.82 4.87 -7.30
CA HIS A 184 -17.25 4.67 -7.55
C HIS A 184 -17.60 5.02 -8.98
N MET A 185 -18.12 4.02 -9.72
CA MET A 185 -18.67 4.21 -11.06
C MET A 185 -20.11 4.72 -10.94
N ALA A 186 -20.26 6.05 -10.99
CA ALA A 186 -21.52 6.76 -10.77
C ALA A 186 -22.40 6.84 -12.04
N THR A 187 -22.41 5.78 -12.83
CA THR A 187 -23.28 5.69 -14.02
C THR A 187 -24.75 5.69 -13.57
N PRO A 188 -25.63 6.53 -14.14
CA PRO A 188 -27.05 6.56 -13.80
C PRO A 188 -27.72 5.19 -13.92
N LEU A 189 -28.71 4.92 -13.07
CA LEU A 189 -29.40 3.64 -13.03
C LEU A 189 -30.06 3.32 -14.38
N GLU A 190 -30.69 4.30 -14.99
CA GLU A 190 -31.38 4.17 -16.28
C GLU A 190 -30.43 3.69 -17.38
N VAL A 191 -29.19 4.19 -17.38
CA VAL A 191 -28.15 3.76 -18.32
C VAL A 191 -27.67 2.34 -18.03
N CYS A 192 -27.62 1.96 -16.76
CA CYS A 192 -27.26 0.61 -16.37
C CYS A 192 -28.36 -0.40 -16.74
N GLU A 193 -29.64 -0.01 -16.59
CA GLU A 193 -30.82 -0.80 -16.99
C GLU A 193 -30.90 -0.96 -18.52
N GLU A 194 -30.68 0.13 -19.27
CA GLU A 194 -30.63 0.08 -20.73
C GLU A 194 -29.55 -0.90 -21.25
N ARG A 195 -28.39 -0.89 -20.61
CA ARG A 195 -27.30 -1.81 -21.00
C ARG A 195 -27.57 -3.26 -20.62
N ASP A 196 -28.18 -3.48 -19.48
CA ASP A 196 -28.49 -4.78 -18.84
C ASP A 196 -27.68 -6.00 -19.31
N VAL A 197 -26.38 -5.85 -19.39
CA VAL A 197 -25.42 -6.82 -19.95
C VAL A 197 -25.57 -8.24 -19.38
N LYS A 198 -26.17 -8.35 -18.19
CA LYS A 198 -26.30 -9.61 -17.43
C LYS A 198 -27.76 -10.03 -17.19
N GLY A 199 -28.73 -9.30 -17.71
CA GLY A 199 -30.16 -9.57 -17.48
C GLY A 199 -30.58 -9.44 -16.02
N LEU A 200 -29.92 -8.59 -15.25
CA LEU A 200 -30.18 -8.44 -13.80
C LEU A 200 -31.30 -7.45 -13.49
N TYR A 201 -31.67 -6.62 -14.43
CA TYR A 201 -32.71 -5.59 -14.28
C TYR A 201 -34.04 -6.01 -14.91
N ALA A 202 -34.03 -7.02 -15.76
CA ALA A 202 -35.21 -7.53 -16.45
C ALA A 202 -36.06 -8.53 -15.61
N MET A 203 -35.70 -8.70 -14.29
CA MET A 203 -36.42 -9.59 -13.37
C MET A 203 -37.52 -8.86 -12.58
#